data_6d1e54ae5958fbfc761da913057d2eb9
#
_entry.id   6d1e54ae5958fbfc761da913057d2eb9
#
_cell.length_a   1.000
_cell.length_b   1.000
_cell.length_c   1.000
_cell.angle_alpha   90.00
_cell.angle_beta   90.00
_cell.angle_gamma   90.00
#
_symmetry.space_group_name_H-M   'P 1'
#
loop_
_entity.id
_entity.type
_entity.pdbx_description
1 polymer ?
#
loop_
_entity_poly.entity_id
_entity_poly.type
_entity_poly.pdbx_seq_one_letter_code
_entity_poly.pdbx_strand_id
1 'polypeptide(L)'
;MSKTLLSLILATACAAATASDTPAPFDATAVLEQQKQIRGDIDAGHGNYGKLNAATRQELRSRQDRLSKLLDGHRYEDLSAGDREQAHQDLSWIQSAGADKVEDRVTCERVRAIGSNRVERVCKSASQRRDEQKNRVDPKLDTPGVRN
;
A
#
# COMPACT_ATOMS: atom_id res chain seq x y z
N MET A 1 -20.64 35.01 -62.42
CA MET A 1 -20.78 33.64 -61.89
C MET A 1 -19.47 33.28 -61.25
N SER A 2 -19.28 33.61 -59.96
CA SER A 2 -18.03 33.28 -59.23
C SER A 2 -18.39 32.55 -57.98
N LYS A 3 -18.01 31.28 -57.94
CA LYS A 3 -18.20 30.37 -56.81
C LYS A 3 -16.99 30.54 -55.90
N THR A 4 -17.11 31.22 -54.78
CA THR A 4 -16.14 31.30 -53.71
C THR A 4 -16.36 30.13 -52.75
N LEU A 5 -15.47 29.14 -52.77
CA LEU A 5 -15.40 28.05 -51.82
C LEU A 5 -14.73 28.58 -50.53
N LEU A 6 -15.50 28.66 -49.47
CA LEU A 6 -15.06 29.02 -48.14
C LEU A 6 -14.59 27.75 -47.43
N SER A 7 -13.28 27.53 -47.37
CA SER A 7 -12.67 26.43 -46.58
C SER A 7 -12.66 26.77 -45.12
N LEU A 8 -13.50 26.08 -44.34
CA LEU A 8 -13.55 26.18 -42.86
C LEU A 8 -12.51 25.23 -42.29
N ILE A 9 -11.38 25.78 -41.82
CA ILE A 9 -10.35 25.02 -41.09
C ILE A 9 -10.82 24.93 -39.65
N LEU A 10 -11.23 23.73 -39.23
CA LEU A 10 -11.58 23.42 -37.85
C LEU A 10 -10.31 23.07 -37.10
N ALA A 11 -9.76 24.03 -36.37
CA ALA A 11 -8.61 23.81 -35.48
C ALA A 11 -9.13 23.15 -34.17
N THR A 12 -8.98 21.85 -34.05
CA THR A 12 -9.20 21.11 -32.79
C THR A 12 -8.02 21.37 -31.85
N ALA A 13 -8.19 22.30 -30.90
CA ALA A 13 -7.28 22.46 -29.79
C ALA A 13 -7.45 21.31 -28.80
N CYS A 14 -6.52 20.34 -28.80
CA CYS A 14 -6.39 19.36 -27.73
C CYS A 14 -5.89 20.09 -26.49
N ALA A 15 -6.80 20.45 -25.58
CA ALA A 15 -6.44 20.86 -24.23
C ALA A 15 -5.91 19.60 -23.49
N ALA A 16 -4.60 19.49 -23.35
CA ALA A 16 -3.98 18.54 -22.43
C ALA A 16 -4.39 18.96 -21.02
N ALA A 17 -5.35 18.28 -20.43
CA ALA A 17 -5.66 18.38 -19.01
C ALA A 17 -4.44 17.80 -18.26
N THR A 18 -3.54 18.67 -17.82
CA THR A 18 -2.55 18.30 -16.79
C THR A 18 -3.34 18.05 -15.51
N ALA A 19 -3.60 16.79 -15.18
CA ALA A 19 -4.05 16.40 -13.87
C ALA A 19 -2.95 16.85 -12.89
N SER A 20 -3.18 17.97 -12.22
CA SER A 20 -2.37 18.38 -11.08
C SER A 20 -2.61 17.33 -10.01
N ASP A 21 -1.61 16.50 -9.69
CA ASP A 21 -1.56 15.64 -8.52
C ASP A 21 -1.46 16.52 -7.26
N THR A 22 -2.51 17.29 -7.01
CA THR A 22 -2.67 17.94 -5.72
C THR A 22 -3.11 16.85 -4.77
N PRO A 23 -2.33 16.49 -3.75
CA PRO A 23 -2.76 15.50 -2.78
C PRO A 23 -4.12 15.90 -2.25
N ALA A 24 -5.06 14.95 -2.23
CA ALA A 24 -6.40 15.21 -1.74
C ALA A 24 -6.33 15.85 -0.35
N PRO A 25 -7.11 16.90 -0.08
CA PRO A 25 -7.09 17.54 1.21
C PRO A 25 -7.42 16.50 2.30
N PHE A 26 -6.71 16.57 3.43
CA PHE A 26 -6.93 15.66 4.55
C PHE A 26 -8.33 15.88 5.11
N ASP A 27 -9.21 14.89 4.97
CA ASP A 27 -10.58 14.95 5.49
C ASP A 27 -10.65 14.24 6.85
N ALA A 28 -10.69 15.03 7.92
CA ALA A 28 -10.79 14.54 9.29
C ALA A 28 -12.05 13.69 9.51
N THR A 29 -13.17 14.06 8.91
CA THR A 29 -14.44 13.33 9.06
C THR A 29 -14.37 11.97 8.41
N ALA A 30 -13.86 11.90 7.18
CA ALA A 30 -13.67 10.63 6.47
C ALA A 30 -12.69 9.70 7.22
N VAL A 31 -11.62 10.26 7.78
CA VAL A 31 -10.67 9.51 8.61
C VAL A 31 -11.35 8.93 9.85
N LEU A 32 -12.12 9.73 10.60
CA LEU A 32 -12.82 9.26 11.79
C LEU A 32 -13.84 8.16 11.47
N GLU A 33 -14.55 8.28 10.35
CA GLU A 33 -15.48 7.24 9.91
C GLU A 33 -14.75 5.93 9.55
N GLN A 34 -13.63 6.03 8.85
CA GLN A 34 -12.77 4.87 8.57
C GLN A 34 -12.28 4.21 9.88
N GLN A 35 -11.89 4.99 10.88
CA GLN A 35 -11.46 4.45 12.17
C GLN A 35 -12.59 3.70 12.90
N LYS A 36 -13.84 4.16 12.80
CA LYS A 36 -15.01 3.44 13.35
C LYS A 36 -15.21 2.09 12.65
N GLN A 37 -15.09 2.03 11.33
CA GLN A 37 -15.18 0.78 10.58
C GLN A 37 -14.09 -0.21 11.01
N ILE A 38 -12.83 0.25 11.10
CA ILE A 38 -11.71 -0.58 11.56
C ILE A 38 -11.96 -1.12 12.97
N ARG A 39 -12.51 -0.30 13.86
CA ARG A 39 -12.89 -0.73 15.23
C ARG A 39 -13.95 -1.82 15.20
N GLY A 40 -14.97 -1.66 14.36
CA GLY A 40 -15.99 -2.68 14.13
C GLY A 40 -15.42 -4.00 13.61
N ASP A 41 -14.46 -3.95 12.67
CA ASP A 41 -13.78 -5.13 12.14
C ASP A 41 -12.99 -5.87 13.22
N ILE A 42 -12.30 -5.13 14.10
CA ILE A 42 -11.57 -5.69 15.24
C ILE A 42 -12.52 -6.42 16.19
N ASP A 43 -13.63 -5.79 16.53
CA ASP A 43 -14.59 -6.32 17.51
C ASP A 43 -15.37 -7.53 16.94
N ALA A 44 -15.64 -7.52 15.64
CA ALA A 44 -16.28 -8.64 14.94
C ALA A 44 -15.30 -9.76 14.51
N GLY A 45 -13.98 -9.54 14.67
CA GLY A 45 -12.96 -10.48 14.20
C GLY A 45 -12.86 -10.59 12.68
N HIS A 46 -13.30 -9.56 11.95
CA HIS A 46 -13.34 -9.55 10.50
C HIS A 46 -12.08 -8.94 9.86
N GLY A 47 -11.85 -9.32 8.59
CA GLY A 47 -10.78 -8.74 7.79
C GLY A 47 -9.38 -8.95 8.38
N ASN A 48 -8.45 -8.10 7.99
CA ASN A 48 -7.07 -8.16 8.44
C ASN A 48 -6.92 -7.65 9.88
N TYR A 49 -7.69 -6.65 10.25
CA TYR A 49 -7.67 -6.09 11.60
C TYR A 49 -8.21 -7.06 12.65
N GLY A 50 -9.20 -7.90 12.30
CA GLY A 50 -9.72 -8.94 13.19
C GLY A 50 -8.72 -10.06 13.51
N LYS A 51 -7.71 -10.25 12.66
CA LYS A 51 -6.67 -11.28 12.82
C LYS A 51 -5.47 -10.83 13.67
N LEU A 52 -5.43 -9.58 14.09
CA LEU A 52 -4.34 -9.03 14.89
C LEU A 52 -4.26 -9.72 16.26
N ASN A 53 -3.06 -9.88 16.79
CA ASN A 53 -2.87 -10.37 18.16
C ASN A 53 -3.37 -9.35 19.21
N ALA A 54 -3.55 -9.78 20.45
CA ALA A 54 -4.12 -8.96 21.51
C ALA A 54 -3.33 -7.67 21.77
N ALA A 55 -2.00 -7.75 21.77
CA ALA A 55 -1.13 -6.59 22.03
C ALA A 55 -1.26 -5.55 20.90
N THR A 56 -1.22 -5.98 19.64
CA THR A 56 -1.39 -5.10 18.48
C THR A 56 -2.78 -4.46 18.45
N ARG A 57 -3.84 -5.22 18.80
CA ARG A 57 -5.20 -4.66 18.92
C ARG A 57 -5.31 -3.58 20.00
N GLN A 58 -4.66 -3.79 21.14
CA GLN A 58 -4.63 -2.79 22.20
C GLN A 58 -3.90 -1.52 21.78
N GLU A 59 -2.73 -1.64 21.15
CA GLU A 59 -1.97 -0.50 20.61
C GLU A 59 -2.78 0.24 19.54
N LEU A 60 -3.45 -0.49 18.65
CA LEU A 60 -4.28 0.09 17.61
C LEU A 60 -5.42 0.93 18.22
N ARG A 61 -6.13 0.39 19.20
CA ARG A 61 -7.19 1.14 19.92
C ARG A 61 -6.65 2.40 20.58
N SER A 62 -5.49 2.32 21.23
CA SER A 62 -4.84 3.47 21.85
C SER A 62 -4.51 4.57 20.84
N ARG A 63 -4.01 4.21 19.65
CA ARG A 63 -3.73 5.16 18.58
C ARG A 63 -5.01 5.75 17.98
N GLN A 64 -6.04 4.94 17.79
CA GLN A 64 -7.36 5.42 17.36
C GLN A 64 -7.96 6.43 18.34
N ASP A 65 -7.82 6.18 19.64
CA ASP A 65 -8.34 7.09 20.67
C ASP A 65 -7.59 8.44 20.66
N ARG A 66 -6.25 8.42 20.47
CA ARG A 66 -5.48 9.67 20.29
C ARG A 66 -5.91 10.40 19.03
N LEU A 67 -5.99 9.70 17.91
CA LEU A 67 -6.39 10.27 16.63
C LEU A 67 -7.78 10.91 16.71
N SER A 68 -8.74 10.23 17.35
CA SER A 68 -10.07 10.77 17.56
C SER A 68 -10.03 12.04 18.39
N LYS A 69 -9.24 12.10 19.47
CA LYS A 69 -9.10 13.31 20.30
C LYS A 69 -8.49 14.50 19.54
N LEU A 70 -7.58 14.22 18.59
CA LEU A 70 -6.95 15.26 17.78
C LEU A 70 -7.89 15.80 16.68
N LEU A 71 -8.71 14.93 16.10
CA LEU A 71 -9.51 15.27 14.92
C LEU A 71 -10.98 15.61 15.26
N ASP A 72 -11.51 15.18 16.41
CA ASP A 72 -12.91 15.39 16.76
C ASP A 72 -13.23 16.88 16.98
N GLY A 73 -14.10 17.43 16.11
CA GLY A 73 -14.46 18.83 16.12
C GLY A 73 -13.41 19.80 15.58
N HIS A 74 -12.29 19.31 15.06
CA HIS A 74 -11.22 20.12 14.50
C HIS A 74 -11.06 19.88 12.99
N ARG A 75 -10.75 20.96 12.24
CA ARG A 75 -10.26 20.80 10.89
C ARG A 75 -8.75 20.51 10.94
N TYR A 76 -8.27 19.72 10.02
CA TYR A 76 -6.86 19.34 9.98
C TYR A 76 -5.92 20.57 9.90
N GLU A 77 -6.33 21.61 9.18
CA GLU A 77 -5.57 22.86 9.01
C GLU A 77 -5.43 23.66 10.32
N ASP A 78 -6.38 23.49 11.25
CA ASP A 78 -6.41 24.19 12.53
C ASP A 78 -5.51 23.50 13.59
N LEU A 79 -5.03 22.29 13.30
CA LEU A 79 -4.13 21.57 14.19
C LEU A 79 -2.73 22.19 14.21
N SER A 80 -2.04 22.09 15.34
CA SER A 80 -0.63 22.45 15.43
C SER A 80 0.22 21.54 14.53
N ALA A 81 1.43 21.98 14.18
CA ALA A 81 2.35 21.16 13.38
C ALA A 81 2.67 19.81 14.07
N GLY A 82 2.81 19.81 15.40
CA GLY A 82 3.05 18.60 16.19
C GLY A 82 1.86 17.64 16.17
N ASP A 83 0.63 18.18 16.29
CA ASP A 83 -0.58 17.37 16.26
C ASP A 83 -0.82 16.75 14.88
N ARG A 84 -0.55 17.50 13.80
CA ARG A 84 -0.59 16.98 12.43
C ARG A 84 0.37 15.82 12.23
N GLU A 85 1.61 15.97 12.67
CA GLU A 85 2.62 14.91 12.58
C GLU A 85 2.20 13.68 13.39
N GLN A 86 1.67 13.88 14.61
CA GLN A 86 1.15 12.78 15.44
C GLN A 86 -0.01 12.06 14.74
N ALA A 87 -0.94 12.79 14.13
CA ALA A 87 -2.06 12.21 13.38
C ALA A 87 -1.56 11.37 12.20
N HIS A 88 -0.57 11.86 11.45
CA HIS A 88 0.04 11.11 10.36
C HIS A 88 0.74 9.82 10.83
N GLN A 89 1.49 9.89 11.91
CA GLN A 89 2.18 8.75 12.48
C GLN A 89 1.19 7.67 12.95
N ASP A 90 0.13 8.08 13.66
CA ASP A 90 -0.89 7.14 14.12
C ASP A 90 -1.66 6.51 12.94
N LEU A 91 -2.03 7.29 11.93
CA LEU A 91 -2.67 6.75 10.72
C LEU A 91 -1.78 5.78 9.96
N SER A 92 -0.53 6.16 9.72
CA SER A 92 0.44 5.30 9.02
C SER A 92 0.64 3.98 9.76
N TRP A 93 0.74 4.02 11.08
CA TRP A 93 0.89 2.82 11.89
C TRP A 93 -0.37 1.93 11.82
N ILE A 94 -1.58 2.52 11.94
CA ILE A 94 -2.86 1.80 11.85
C ILE A 94 -2.98 1.11 10.48
N GLN A 95 -2.68 1.82 9.40
CA GLN A 95 -2.71 1.26 8.06
C GLN A 95 -1.72 0.11 7.89
N SER A 96 -0.50 0.27 8.40
CA SER A 96 0.53 -0.77 8.34
C SER A 96 0.15 -2.01 9.16
N ALA A 97 -0.54 -1.82 10.29
CA ALA A 97 -1.03 -2.93 11.12
C ALA A 97 -2.12 -3.74 10.42
N GLY A 98 -2.98 -3.08 9.62
CA GLY A 98 -4.02 -3.73 8.82
C GLY A 98 -3.53 -4.22 7.45
N ALA A 99 -2.36 -3.79 7.02
CA ALA A 99 -1.76 -4.31 5.81
C ALA A 99 -1.57 -5.83 5.97
N ASP A 100 -2.09 -6.59 5.01
CA ASP A 100 -1.91 -8.03 5.02
C ASP A 100 -0.40 -8.29 5.06
N LYS A 101 0.09 -8.85 6.15
CA LYS A 101 1.45 -9.39 6.19
C LYS A 101 1.50 -10.62 5.30
N VAL A 102 1.35 -10.39 3.99
CA VAL A 102 1.52 -11.40 2.94
C VAL A 102 2.90 -12.08 3.10
N GLU A 103 3.79 -11.43 3.83
CA GLU A 103 5.15 -11.89 4.06
C GLU A 103 5.27 -13.18 4.89
N ASP A 104 4.29 -13.44 5.76
CA ASP A 104 4.35 -14.61 6.66
C ASP A 104 3.52 -15.82 6.19
N ARG A 105 2.83 -15.74 5.03
CA ARG A 105 2.15 -16.92 4.49
C ARG A 105 3.17 -17.88 3.90
N VAL A 106 3.45 -18.92 4.66
CA VAL A 106 4.27 -20.03 4.21
C VAL A 106 3.44 -20.90 3.26
N THR A 107 3.87 -20.96 1.99
CA THR A 107 3.30 -21.89 1.01
C THR A 107 4.25 -23.06 0.87
N CYS A 108 3.73 -24.26 1.02
CA CYS A 108 4.51 -25.48 0.88
C CYS A 108 4.24 -26.14 -0.47
N GLU A 109 5.28 -26.39 -1.22
CA GLU A 109 5.25 -27.08 -2.51
C GLU A 109 6.00 -28.40 -2.42
N ARG A 110 5.52 -29.41 -3.18
CA ARG A 110 6.22 -30.67 -3.34
C ARG A 110 7.18 -30.56 -4.51
N VAL A 111 8.47 -30.58 -4.24
CA VAL A 111 9.52 -30.45 -5.25
C VAL A 111 10.22 -31.80 -5.41
N ARG A 112 10.45 -32.20 -6.65
CA ARG A 112 11.34 -33.36 -6.96
C ARG A 112 12.72 -32.85 -7.25
N ALA A 113 13.72 -33.36 -6.54
CA ALA A 113 15.10 -33.06 -6.85
C ALA A 113 15.46 -33.70 -8.20
N ILE A 114 16.17 -32.97 -9.05
CA ILE A 114 16.64 -33.45 -10.37
C ILE A 114 17.50 -34.67 -10.13
N GLY A 115 17.15 -35.81 -10.76
CA GLY A 115 17.87 -37.08 -10.61
C GLY A 115 17.43 -37.94 -9.42
N SER A 116 16.37 -37.58 -8.70
CA SER A 116 15.83 -38.34 -7.59
C SER A 116 14.31 -38.56 -7.70
N ASN A 117 13.85 -39.76 -7.37
CA ASN A 117 12.41 -40.03 -7.22
C ASN A 117 11.85 -39.55 -5.87
N ARG A 118 12.68 -38.97 -5.04
CA ARG A 118 12.28 -38.48 -3.72
C ARG A 118 11.53 -37.15 -3.85
N VAL A 119 10.35 -37.10 -3.31
CA VAL A 119 9.54 -35.86 -3.24
C VAL A 119 9.82 -35.21 -1.89
N GLU A 120 10.32 -33.99 -1.91
CA GLU A 120 10.58 -33.19 -0.73
C GLU A 120 9.55 -32.08 -0.61
N ARG A 121 9.10 -31.80 0.62
CA ARG A 121 8.17 -30.70 0.87
C ARG A 121 8.97 -29.46 1.24
N VAL A 122 9.01 -28.48 0.35
CA VAL A 122 9.69 -27.20 0.57
C VAL A 122 8.65 -26.16 0.91
N CYS A 123 8.77 -25.55 2.10
CA CYS A 123 7.88 -24.49 2.58
C CYS A 123 8.64 -23.17 2.54
N LYS A 124 8.09 -22.16 1.83
CA LYS A 124 8.69 -20.84 1.69
C LYS A 124 7.67 -19.75 2.00
N SER A 125 8.12 -18.68 2.68
CA SER A 125 7.32 -17.49 2.86
C SER A 125 7.25 -16.68 1.56
N ALA A 126 6.29 -15.74 1.47
CA ALA A 126 6.17 -14.86 0.31
C ALA A 126 7.38 -13.92 0.17
N SER A 127 8.00 -13.50 1.28
CA SER A 127 9.26 -12.74 1.30
C SER A 127 10.41 -13.56 0.71
N GLN A 128 10.61 -14.79 1.19
CA GLN A 128 11.66 -15.68 0.67
C GLN A 128 11.52 -15.93 -0.83
N ARG A 129 10.28 -16.10 -1.35
CA ARG A 129 10.06 -16.25 -2.80
C ARG A 129 10.41 -15.00 -3.59
N ARG A 130 10.11 -13.80 -3.06
CA ARG A 130 10.49 -12.53 -3.69
C ARG A 130 12.00 -12.34 -3.74
N ASP A 131 12.69 -12.66 -2.68
CA ASP A 131 14.15 -12.54 -2.60
C ASP A 131 14.84 -13.50 -3.55
N GLU A 132 14.37 -14.76 -3.65
CA GLU A 132 14.85 -15.71 -4.62
C GLU A 132 14.59 -15.26 -6.06
N GLN A 133 13.45 -14.62 -6.32
CA GLN A 133 13.13 -14.11 -7.65
C GLN A 133 14.01 -12.91 -8.02
N LYS A 134 14.28 -12.00 -7.08
CA LYS A 134 15.23 -10.90 -7.27
C LYS A 134 16.63 -11.42 -7.56
N ASN A 135 17.10 -12.39 -6.79
CA ASN A 135 18.42 -12.99 -6.99
C ASN A 135 18.55 -13.77 -8.30
N ARG A 136 17.44 -14.23 -8.90
CA ARG A 136 17.42 -14.85 -10.22
C ARG A 136 17.41 -13.84 -11.37
N VAL A 137 16.89 -12.64 -11.15
CA VAL A 137 16.76 -11.58 -12.18
C VAL A 137 18.04 -10.74 -12.26
N ASP A 138 18.90 -10.75 -11.22
CA ASP A 138 20.26 -10.20 -11.25
C ASP A 138 21.30 -11.33 -11.35
N PRO A 139 21.50 -11.97 -12.51
CA PRO A 139 22.74 -12.64 -12.75
C PRO A 139 23.77 -11.52 -12.93
N LYS A 140 24.54 -11.25 -11.88
CA LYS A 140 25.74 -10.46 -11.94
C LYS A 140 26.60 -11.10 -13.04
N LEU A 141 26.67 -10.47 -14.19
CA LEU A 141 27.57 -10.77 -15.27
C LEU A 141 29.00 -10.47 -14.80
N ASP A 142 29.51 -11.28 -13.91
CA ASP A 142 30.96 -11.40 -13.70
C ASP A 142 31.50 -12.18 -14.91
N THR A 143 31.73 -11.47 -15.98
CA THR A 143 32.56 -11.98 -17.08
C THR A 143 34.00 -11.94 -16.55
N PRO A 144 34.69 -13.08 -16.36
CA PRO A 144 36.10 -13.06 -16.05
C PRO A 144 36.80 -12.50 -17.29
N GLY A 145 37.43 -11.36 -17.15
CA GLY A 145 38.25 -10.77 -18.20
C GLY A 145 39.33 -11.73 -18.62
N VAL A 146 39.23 -12.18 -19.85
CA VAL A 146 40.34 -12.86 -20.54
C VAL A 146 41.46 -11.83 -20.69
N ARG A 147 42.52 -11.96 -19.90
CA ARG A 147 43.79 -11.29 -20.13
C ARG A 147 44.53 -12.09 -21.19
N ASN A 148 44.72 -11.47 -22.37
CA ASN A 148 45.81 -11.78 -23.28
C ASN A 148 47.09 -11.10 -22.80
#